data_36858fbdb3ef1fe1da0ab7efbe1ac879
#
_entry.id   36858fbdb3ef1fe1da0ab7efbe1ac879
#
_cell.length_a   1.000
_cell.length_b   1.000
_cell.length_c   1.000
_cell.angle_alpha   90.00
_cell.angle_beta   90.00
_cell.angle_gamma   90.00
#
_symmetry.space_group_name_H-M   'P 1'
#
loop_
_entity.id
_entity.type
_entity.pdbx_description
1 polymer ?
#
loop_
_entity_poly.entity_id
_entity_poly.type
_entity_poly.pdbx_seq_one_letter_code
_entity_poly.pdbx_strand_id
1 'polypeptide(L)'
;TRVRPVERKGVDLVIPIKNSIKMDSKDVTPSRLEKAKFELGQLIRYLKGDRVAIIVFAGSSHLYLPLTTDYEAAMLFLNEIDTKMIPTQGTVLSSAMNTALNAFTNESDKFRVMLFVSDGEDHDGKAIELSKKAAESGFKINTVGVGSKNGSLIPIKSKDGKVSEYKRDKTGKLITSTLNESILKDIAGAGNGSYFWFNNNPVSYTHLTLPTKA
;
A
#
# COMPACT_ATOMS: atom_id res chain seq x y z
N THR A 1 41.46 12.84 -15.55
CA THR A 1 40.02 13.17 -15.56
C THR A 1 39.40 12.45 -14.37
N ARG A 2 39.10 13.21 -13.30
CA ARG A 2 38.39 12.66 -12.13
C ARG A 2 36.94 12.48 -12.54
N VAL A 3 36.48 11.24 -12.67
CA VAL A 3 35.08 10.90 -12.74
C VAL A 3 34.48 11.24 -11.38
N ARG A 4 33.65 12.28 -11.29
CA ARG A 4 32.86 12.56 -10.08
C ARG A 4 31.87 11.40 -9.95
N PRO A 5 31.79 10.72 -8.79
CA PRO A 5 30.74 9.74 -8.56
C PRO A 5 29.40 10.48 -8.70
N VAL A 6 28.51 9.97 -9.55
CA VAL A 6 27.13 10.46 -9.61
C VAL A 6 26.48 10.04 -8.30
N GLU A 7 26.31 11.00 -7.39
CA GLU A 7 25.55 10.74 -6.17
C GLU A 7 24.14 10.34 -6.55
N ARG A 8 23.74 9.13 -6.16
CA ARG A 8 22.37 8.66 -6.33
C ARG A 8 21.47 9.50 -5.46
N LYS A 9 20.56 10.26 -6.08
CA LYS A 9 19.50 10.95 -5.37
C LYS A 9 18.59 9.89 -4.71
N GLY A 10 18.50 9.89 -3.39
CA GLY A 10 17.69 8.93 -2.64
C GLY A 10 16.18 9.16 -2.88
N VAL A 11 15.39 8.24 -2.37
CA VAL A 11 13.93 8.25 -2.45
C VAL A 11 13.34 8.38 -1.06
N ASP A 12 12.31 9.21 -0.93
CA ASP A 12 11.37 9.16 0.19
C ASP A 12 10.17 8.32 -0.27
N LEU A 13 10.02 7.15 0.34
CA LEU A 13 8.98 6.18 0.01
C LEU A 13 7.93 6.15 1.12
N VAL A 14 6.71 6.55 0.81
CA VAL A 14 5.57 6.43 1.73
C VAL A 14 4.65 5.32 1.26
N ILE A 15 4.34 4.39 2.15
CA ILE A 15 3.60 3.17 1.84
C ILE A 15 2.28 3.14 2.62
N PRO A 16 1.15 3.58 2.02
CA PRO A 16 -0.17 3.34 2.58
C PRO A 16 -0.59 1.88 2.36
N ILE A 17 -0.93 1.20 3.45
CA ILE A 17 -1.32 -0.21 3.44
C ILE A 17 -2.74 -0.33 3.95
N LYS A 18 -3.64 -0.86 3.10
CA LYS A 18 -5.00 -1.20 3.53
C LYS A 18 -4.95 -2.33 4.56
N ASN A 19 -5.63 -2.13 5.69
CA ASN A 19 -5.72 -3.14 6.74
C ASN A 19 -7.15 -3.41 7.24
N SER A 20 -8.16 -3.26 6.38
CA SER A 20 -9.52 -3.71 6.67
C SER A 20 -9.60 -5.25 6.75
N ILE A 21 -10.67 -5.77 7.36
CA ILE A 21 -10.89 -7.22 7.48
C ILE A 21 -10.91 -7.97 6.14
N LYS A 22 -11.17 -7.29 5.02
CA LYS A 22 -11.06 -7.87 3.68
C LYS A 22 -9.65 -8.31 3.34
N MET A 23 -8.65 -7.70 3.98
CA MET A 23 -7.24 -8.08 3.82
C MET A 23 -6.88 -9.41 4.52
N ASP A 24 -7.80 -9.98 5.32
CA ASP A 24 -7.69 -11.35 5.84
C ASP A 24 -8.10 -12.42 4.84
N SER A 25 -8.67 -12.06 3.69
CA SER A 25 -9.03 -12.99 2.62
C SER A 25 -7.83 -13.79 2.14
N LYS A 26 -8.07 -15.07 1.80
CA LYS A 26 -7.02 -16.06 1.51
C LYS A 26 -6.97 -16.46 0.04
N ASP A 27 -7.47 -15.61 -0.85
CA ASP A 27 -7.31 -15.79 -2.31
C ASP A 27 -5.86 -15.59 -2.78
N VAL A 28 -5.03 -15.04 -1.92
CA VAL A 28 -3.57 -14.97 -2.03
C VAL A 28 -2.99 -15.56 -0.74
N THR A 29 -1.96 -16.39 -0.85
CA THR A 29 -1.38 -17.13 0.28
C THR A 29 -0.32 -16.30 1.01
N PRO A 30 -0.31 -16.26 2.35
CA PRO A 30 -1.23 -16.88 3.32
C PRO A 30 -2.55 -16.12 3.50
N SER A 31 -2.56 -14.83 3.30
CA SER A 31 -3.68 -13.89 3.19
C SER A 31 -3.24 -12.67 2.40
N ARG A 32 -4.17 -11.79 2.01
CA ARG A 32 -3.82 -10.54 1.31
C ARG A 32 -2.86 -9.69 2.14
N LEU A 33 -3.14 -9.49 3.43
CA LEU A 33 -2.28 -8.70 4.30
C LEU A 33 -0.91 -9.35 4.51
N GLU A 34 -0.85 -10.64 4.80
CA GLU A 34 0.42 -11.34 5.02
C GLU A 34 1.26 -11.39 3.73
N LYS A 35 0.64 -11.56 2.57
CA LYS A 35 1.33 -11.47 1.28
C LYS A 35 1.91 -10.07 1.06
N ALA A 36 1.12 -9.02 1.32
CA ALA A 36 1.60 -7.63 1.22
C ALA A 36 2.76 -7.37 2.17
N LYS A 37 2.67 -7.78 3.43
CA LYS A 37 3.74 -7.64 4.44
C LYS A 37 5.03 -8.34 4.00
N PHE A 38 4.92 -9.55 3.47
CA PHE A 38 6.07 -10.31 2.96
C PHE A 38 6.77 -9.57 1.81
N GLU A 39 6.00 -9.15 0.80
CA GLU A 39 6.55 -8.48 -0.38
C GLU A 39 7.15 -7.10 -0.03
N LEU A 40 6.48 -6.34 0.83
CA LEU A 40 6.98 -5.04 1.31
C LEU A 40 8.24 -5.21 2.17
N GLY A 41 8.33 -6.26 2.96
CA GLY A 41 9.52 -6.60 3.72
C GLY A 41 10.71 -6.89 2.81
N GLN A 42 10.51 -7.61 1.71
CA GLN A 42 11.55 -7.82 0.70
C GLN A 42 11.96 -6.48 0.07
N LEU A 43 10.99 -5.61 -0.25
CA LEU A 43 11.26 -4.27 -0.79
C LEU A 43 12.15 -3.44 0.15
N ILE A 44 11.81 -3.39 1.44
CA ILE A 44 12.57 -2.63 2.46
C ILE A 44 14.04 -3.09 2.52
N ARG A 45 14.31 -4.38 2.33
CA ARG A 45 15.67 -4.92 2.30
C ARG A 45 16.52 -4.43 1.12
N TYR A 46 15.89 -3.97 0.05
CA TYR A 46 16.57 -3.39 -1.12
C TYR A 46 16.86 -1.89 -0.98
N LEU A 47 16.30 -1.21 0.02
CA LEU A 47 16.51 0.21 0.23
C LEU A 47 17.94 0.49 0.70
N LYS A 48 18.55 1.54 0.13
CA LYS A 48 19.91 2.00 0.48
C LYS A 48 19.96 3.53 0.43
N GLY A 49 19.98 4.17 1.59
CA GLY A 49 19.97 5.62 1.70
C GLY A 49 18.61 6.26 1.39
N ASP A 50 17.59 5.45 1.22
CA ASP A 50 16.20 5.88 1.06
C ASP A 50 15.52 5.97 2.42
N ARG A 51 14.48 6.81 2.54
CA ARG A 51 13.63 6.83 3.73
C ARG A 51 12.31 6.12 3.43
N VAL A 52 11.76 5.47 4.43
CA VAL A 52 10.48 4.77 4.33
C VAL A 52 9.54 5.23 5.44
N ALA A 53 8.28 5.43 5.10
CA ALA A 53 7.18 5.67 6.03
C ALA A 53 6.05 4.66 5.77
N ILE A 54 5.32 4.31 6.81
CA ILE A 54 4.18 3.39 6.73
C ILE A 54 2.92 4.09 7.22
N ILE A 55 1.87 4.00 6.42
CA ILE A 55 0.52 4.43 6.76
C ILE A 55 -0.37 3.20 6.76
N VAL A 56 -1.24 3.09 7.73
CA VAL A 56 -2.29 2.08 7.79
C VAL A 56 -3.65 2.73 7.59
N PHE A 57 -4.52 2.12 6.80
CA PHE A 57 -5.84 2.68 6.54
C PHE A 57 -6.92 1.61 6.35
N ALA A 58 -8.11 1.97 6.74
CA ALA A 58 -9.37 1.29 6.47
C ALA A 58 -10.47 2.35 6.33
N GLY A 59 -11.43 2.45 7.23
CA GLY A 59 -12.37 3.57 7.31
C GLY A 59 -11.75 4.88 7.82
N SER A 60 -10.58 4.83 8.41
CA SER A 60 -9.72 5.97 8.76
C SER A 60 -8.28 5.69 8.37
N SER A 61 -7.42 6.71 8.36
CA SER A 61 -6.01 6.58 7.97
C SER A 61 -5.09 7.19 9.01
N HIS A 62 -3.96 6.53 9.27
CA HIS A 62 -3.03 6.91 10.33
C HIS A 62 -1.58 6.76 9.87
N LEU A 63 -0.76 7.76 10.17
CA LEU A 63 0.69 7.65 10.04
C LEU A 63 1.20 6.72 11.15
N TYR A 64 1.61 5.51 10.76
CA TYR A 64 2.05 4.46 11.66
C TYR A 64 3.55 4.52 11.94
N LEU A 65 4.35 4.72 10.90
CA LEU A 65 5.79 4.95 10.99
C LEU A 65 6.17 6.17 10.16
N PRO A 66 6.67 7.26 10.76
CA PRO A 66 7.21 8.40 10.02
C PRO A 66 8.42 8.03 9.18
N LEU A 67 8.77 8.88 8.19
CA LEU A 67 9.95 8.69 7.32
C LEU A 67 11.21 8.44 8.16
N THR A 68 11.87 7.32 7.89
CA THR A 68 13.08 6.89 8.59
C THR A 68 14.00 6.10 7.68
N THR A 69 15.29 6.11 8.01
CA THR A 69 16.32 5.21 7.44
C THR A 69 16.56 3.97 8.31
N ASP A 70 15.88 3.85 9.45
CA ASP A 70 15.93 2.68 10.32
C ASP A 70 15.06 1.56 9.75
N TYR A 71 15.66 0.74 8.90
CA TYR A 71 14.96 -0.37 8.23
C TYR A 71 14.58 -1.50 9.17
N GLU A 72 15.32 -1.68 10.27
CA GLU A 72 14.96 -2.67 11.30
C GLU A 72 13.67 -2.24 12.01
N ALA A 73 13.57 -0.98 12.39
CA ALA A 73 12.32 -0.43 12.91
C ALA A 73 11.19 -0.55 11.89
N ALA A 74 11.43 -0.24 10.61
CA ALA A 74 10.44 -0.39 9.57
C ALA A 74 9.94 -1.83 9.42
N MET A 75 10.82 -2.83 9.52
CA MET A 75 10.44 -4.24 9.50
C MET A 75 9.61 -4.63 10.72
N LEU A 76 9.96 -4.15 11.91
CA LEU A 76 9.17 -4.40 13.13
C LEU A 76 7.76 -3.82 13.00
N PHE A 77 7.63 -2.55 12.61
CA PHE A 77 6.33 -1.91 12.42
C PHE A 77 5.49 -2.61 11.35
N LEU A 78 6.11 -3.00 10.24
CA LEU A 78 5.43 -3.74 9.17
C LEU A 78 4.87 -5.08 9.68
N ASN A 79 5.65 -5.82 10.47
CA ASN A 79 5.25 -7.12 10.99
C ASN A 79 4.11 -7.04 12.03
N GLU A 80 4.01 -5.93 12.75
CA GLU A 80 2.95 -5.69 13.74
C GLU A 80 1.60 -5.29 13.12
N ILE A 81 1.54 -5.01 11.81
CA ILE A 81 0.28 -4.62 11.16
C ILE A 81 -0.71 -5.78 11.21
N ASP A 82 -1.91 -5.47 11.72
CA ASP A 82 -3.03 -6.39 11.87
C ASP A 82 -4.34 -5.72 11.43
N THR A 83 -5.27 -6.47 10.88
CA THR A 83 -6.57 -5.98 10.41
C THR A 83 -7.48 -5.46 11.54
N LYS A 84 -7.12 -5.70 12.81
CA LYS A 84 -7.83 -5.19 13.99
C LYS A 84 -7.33 -3.82 14.45
N MET A 85 -6.23 -3.28 13.89
CA MET A 85 -5.64 -2.01 14.32
C MET A 85 -6.57 -0.81 14.11
N ILE A 86 -7.40 -0.84 13.07
CA ILE A 86 -8.36 0.22 12.77
C ILE A 86 -9.77 -0.32 13.00
N PRO A 87 -10.47 0.13 14.06
CA PRO A 87 -11.83 -0.33 14.37
C PRO A 87 -12.85 0.08 13.30
N THR A 88 -12.67 1.25 12.69
CA THR A 88 -13.58 1.77 11.66
C THR A 88 -13.36 1.04 10.35
N GLN A 89 -14.34 0.23 9.98
CA GLN A 89 -14.33 -0.50 8.71
C GLN A 89 -14.76 0.42 7.55
N GLY A 90 -14.47 0.02 6.35
CA GLY A 90 -14.69 0.78 5.13
C GLY A 90 -13.37 1.07 4.43
N THR A 91 -13.43 1.86 3.36
CA THR A 91 -12.24 2.28 2.64
C THR A 91 -12.47 3.64 2.01
N VAL A 92 -11.61 4.60 2.36
CA VAL A 92 -11.58 5.93 1.76
C VAL A 92 -10.15 6.17 1.27
N LEU A 93 -9.91 5.88 0.00
CA LEU A 93 -8.58 5.98 -0.61
C LEU A 93 -8.06 7.41 -0.60
N SER A 94 -8.93 8.41 -0.79
CA SER A 94 -8.54 9.82 -0.74
C SER A 94 -8.00 10.24 0.63
N SER A 95 -8.61 9.76 1.71
CA SER A 95 -8.13 10.02 3.08
C SER A 95 -6.73 9.45 3.30
N ALA A 96 -6.51 8.21 2.88
CA ALA A 96 -5.20 7.56 2.97
C ALA A 96 -4.15 8.29 2.13
N MET A 97 -4.52 8.75 0.94
CA MET A 97 -3.63 9.52 0.07
C MET A 97 -3.26 10.87 0.69
N ASN A 98 -4.21 11.60 1.28
CA ASN A 98 -3.92 12.85 1.99
C ASN A 98 -3.00 12.63 3.17
N THR A 99 -3.22 11.59 3.98
CA THR A 99 -2.33 11.24 5.08
C THR A 99 -0.91 10.93 4.57
N ALA A 100 -0.81 10.20 3.45
CA ALA A 100 0.46 9.90 2.81
C ALA A 100 1.18 11.14 2.29
N LEU A 101 0.48 12.05 1.62
CA LEU A 101 1.06 13.30 1.13
C LEU A 101 1.61 14.16 2.27
N ASN A 102 0.90 14.20 3.40
CA ASN A 102 1.35 14.93 4.59
C ASN A 102 2.53 14.27 5.32
N ALA A 103 2.82 13.01 5.05
CA ALA A 103 3.96 12.30 5.63
C ALA A 103 5.30 12.68 4.99
N PHE A 104 5.29 13.25 3.78
CA PHE A 104 6.49 13.78 3.15
C PHE A 104 6.91 15.09 3.78
N THR A 105 8.22 15.31 3.92
CA THR A 105 8.79 16.57 4.43
C THR A 105 9.12 17.50 3.28
N ASN A 106 8.83 18.79 3.43
CA ASN A 106 9.05 19.81 2.39
C ASN A 106 10.54 20.11 2.14
N GLU A 107 11.42 19.75 3.07
CA GLU A 107 12.85 20.05 3.03
C GLU A 107 13.68 18.97 2.31
N SER A 108 13.04 17.93 1.81
CA SER A 108 13.73 16.82 1.15
C SER A 108 14.01 17.14 -0.31
N ASP A 109 15.25 16.97 -0.75
CA ASP A 109 15.65 16.99 -2.16
C ASP A 109 15.51 15.63 -2.85
N LYS A 110 15.05 14.62 -2.11
CA LYS A 110 14.83 13.26 -2.58
C LYS A 110 13.62 13.15 -3.50
N PHE A 111 13.60 12.12 -4.33
CA PHE A 111 12.38 11.76 -5.08
C PHE A 111 11.29 11.34 -4.11
N ARG A 112 10.07 11.81 -4.34
CA ARG A 112 8.90 11.53 -3.50
C ARG A 112 8.03 10.49 -4.19
N VAL A 113 8.01 9.30 -3.64
CA VAL A 113 7.30 8.14 -4.20
C VAL A 113 6.31 7.61 -3.18
N MET A 114 5.07 7.44 -3.60
CA MET A 114 4.03 6.74 -2.85
C MET A 114 3.85 5.34 -3.45
N LEU A 115 3.76 4.33 -2.60
CA LEU A 115 3.41 2.96 -2.98
C LEU A 115 2.12 2.57 -2.25
N PHE A 116 1.01 2.65 -2.95
CA PHE A 116 -0.33 2.47 -2.41
C PHE A 116 -0.76 1.02 -2.51
N VAL A 117 -0.97 0.33 -1.38
CA VAL A 117 -1.27 -1.11 -1.33
C VAL A 117 -2.72 -1.33 -0.93
N SER A 118 -3.54 -1.86 -1.84
CA SER A 118 -4.99 -2.00 -1.67
C SER A 118 -5.57 -3.12 -2.53
N ASP A 119 -6.80 -3.52 -2.24
CA ASP A 119 -7.64 -4.34 -3.12
C ASP A 119 -8.48 -3.50 -4.11
N GLY A 120 -8.29 -2.18 -4.11
CA GLY A 120 -8.95 -1.27 -5.04
C GLY A 120 -10.38 -0.90 -4.67
N GLU A 121 -10.87 -1.27 -3.49
CA GLU A 121 -12.16 -0.77 -3.01
C GLU A 121 -12.04 0.70 -2.62
N ASP A 122 -12.97 1.52 -3.08
CA ASP A 122 -13.05 2.95 -2.76
C ASP A 122 -14.50 3.39 -2.61
N HIS A 123 -14.77 4.23 -1.61
CA HIS A 123 -16.12 4.69 -1.29
C HIS A 123 -16.39 6.15 -1.70
N ASP A 124 -15.37 6.95 -2.01
CA ASP A 124 -15.55 8.37 -2.32
C ASP A 124 -15.13 8.81 -3.74
N GLY A 125 -14.40 7.97 -4.46
CA GLY A 125 -14.02 8.21 -5.86
C GLY A 125 -13.07 9.39 -6.11
N LYS A 126 -12.47 9.99 -5.08
CA LYS A 126 -11.64 11.21 -5.19
C LYS A 126 -10.15 10.92 -5.36
N ALA A 127 -9.73 9.68 -5.23
CA ALA A 127 -8.31 9.32 -5.22
C ALA A 127 -7.61 9.62 -6.55
N ILE A 128 -8.29 9.47 -7.69
CA ILE A 128 -7.72 9.73 -9.02
C ILE A 128 -7.37 11.21 -9.18
N GLU A 129 -8.28 12.11 -8.80
CA GLU A 129 -8.04 13.56 -8.87
C GLU A 129 -6.88 13.99 -7.95
N LEU A 130 -6.83 13.47 -6.73
CA LEU A 130 -5.73 13.72 -5.80
C LEU A 130 -4.40 13.21 -6.33
N SER A 131 -4.41 12.05 -6.97
CA SER A 131 -3.21 11.48 -7.60
C SER A 131 -2.67 12.38 -8.71
N LYS A 132 -3.54 12.91 -9.55
CA LYS A 132 -3.19 13.87 -10.60
C LYS A 132 -2.56 15.15 -10.03
N LYS A 133 -3.20 15.75 -9.00
CA LYS A 133 -2.67 16.94 -8.33
C LYS A 133 -1.32 16.68 -7.68
N ALA A 134 -1.14 15.52 -7.06
CA ALA A 134 0.12 15.12 -6.47
C ALA A 134 1.22 14.99 -7.52
N ALA A 135 0.92 14.38 -8.68
CA ALA A 135 1.87 14.28 -9.79
C ALA A 135 2.30 15.64 -10.33
N GLU A 136 1.38 16.60 -10.43
CA GLU A 136 1.67 17.98 -10.81
C GLU A 136 2.62 18.67 -9.82
N SER A 137 2.60 18.23 -8.55
CA SER A 137 3.51 18.69 -7.48
C SER A 137 4.81 17.88 -7.39
N GLY A 138 5.10 17.00 -8.34
CA GLY A 138 6.34 16.22 -8.43
C GLY A 138 6.35 14.91 -7.65
N PHE A 139 5.19 14.43 -7.16
CA PHE A 139 5.07 13.09 -6.58
C PHE A 139 4.91 12.04 -7.67
N LYS A 140 5.44 10.85 -7.40
CA LYS A 140 5.15 9.66 -8.20
C LYS A 140 4.31 8.70 -7.38
N ILE A 141 3.16 8.28 -7.92
CA ILE A 141 2.23 7.40 -7.23
C ILE A 141 2.17 6.06 -7.95
N ASN A 142 2.76 5.05 -7.33
CA ASN A 142 2.62 3.65 -7.73
C ASN A 142 1.50 3.01 -6.92
N THR A 143 0.80 2.07 -7.49
CA THR A 143 -0.22 1.28 -6.81
C THR A 143 0.09 -0.20 -6.89
N VAL A 144 -0.30 -0.93 -5.84
CA VAL A 144 -0.18 -2.38 -5.75
C VAL A 144 -1.56 -2.94 -5.43
N GLY A 145 -2.04 -3.81 -6.32
CA GLY A 145 -3.25 -4.60 -6.09
C GLY A 145 -2.93 -5.89 -5.35
N VAL A 146 -3.71 -6.20 -4.32
CA VAL A 146 -3.60 -7.47 -3.58
C VAL A 146 -4.96 -8.16 -3.57
N GLY A 147 -4.97 -9.41 -4.01
CA GLY A 147 -6.17 -10.22 -4.13
C GLY A 147 -6.34 -10.85 -5.50
N SER A 148 -7.42 -11.60 -5.67
CA SER A 148 -7.79 -12.19 -6.95
C SER A 148 -8.96 -11.47 -7.61
N LYS A 149 -9.02 -11.57 -8.94
CA LYS A 149 -10.15 -11.04 -9.73
C LYS A 149 -11.42 -11.88 -9.57
N ASN A 150 -11.27 -13.16 -9.21
CA ASN A 150 -12.39 -14.07 -9.02
C ASN A 150 -13.13 -13.87 -7.70
N GLY A 151 -12.55 -13.11 -6.80
CA GLY A 151 -13.10 -12.85 -5.47
C GLY A 151 -12.78 -13.94 -4.45
N SER A 152 -12.98 -13.58 -3.20
CA SER A 152 -12.77 -14.46 -2.04
C SER A 152 -13.78 -14.13 -0.95
N LEU A 153 -14.14 -15.13 -0.17
CA LEU A 153 -14.92 -14.93 1.05
C LEU A 153 -14.08 -14.16 2.06
N ILE A 154 -14.74 -13.33 2.86
CA ILE A 154 -14.12 -12.52 3.90
C ILE A 154 -14.19 -13.28 5.22
N PRO A 155 -13.07 -13.78 5.79
CA PRO A 155 -13.09 -14.52 7.03
C PRO A 155 -13.32 -13.58 8.23
N ILE A 156 -14.13 -14.04 9.18
CA ILE A 156 -14.26 -13.44 10.52
C ILE A 156 -13.51 -14.31 11.50
N LYS A 157 -12.50 -13.74 12.14
CA LYS A 157 -11.66 -14.43 13.11
C LYS A 157 -12.21 -14.29 14.52
N SER A 158 -12.22 -15.38 15.25
CA SER A 158 -12.45 -15.40 16.70
C SER A 158 -11.28 -14.79 17.48
N LYS A 159 -11.41 -14.66 18.80
CA LYS A 159 -10.37 -14.07 19.66
C LYS A 159 -9.04 -14.82 19.61
N ASP A 160 -9.08 -16.13 19.37
CA ASP A 160 -7.91 -17.00 19.22
C ASP A 160 -7.30 -16.98 17.80
N GLY A 161 -7.80 -16.11 16.90
CA GLY A 161 -7.29 -15.92 15.55
C GLY A 161 -7.76 -16.94 14.51
N LYS A 162 -8.56 -17.93 14.91
CA LYS A 162 -9.14 -18.92 13.98
C LYS A 162 -10.33 -18.34 13.25
N VAL A 163 -10.55 -18.78 12.00
CA VAL A 163 -11.75 -18.43 11.25
C VAL A 163 -12.96 -19.09 11.93
N SER A 164 -13.87 -18.25 12.43
CA SER A 164 -15.12 -18.71 13.05
C SER A 164 -16.26 -18.78 12.04
N GLU A 165 -16.30 -17.83 11.12
CA GLU A 165 -17.35 -17.69 10.11
C GLU A 165 -16.88 -16.84 8.94
N TYR A 166 -17.72 -16.65 7.94
CA TYR A 166 -17.50 -15.72 6.83
C TYR A 166 -18.54 -14.62 6.83
N LYS A 167 -18.11 -13.42 6.41
CA LYS A 167 -18.95 -12.23 6.41
C LYS A 167 -20.20 -12.41 5.54
N ARG A 168 -21.36 -12.01 6.10
CA ARG A 168 -22.66 -12.02 5.43
C ARG A 168 -23.25 -10.63 5.38
N ASP A 169 -24.09 -10.38 4.39
CA ASP A 169 -24.89 -9.16 4.31
C ASP A 169 -26.11 -9.24 5.26
N LYS A 170 -26.92 -8.17 5.25
CA LYS A 170 -28.13 -8.08 6.08
C LYS A 170 -29.17 -9.15 5.77
N THR A 171 -29.10 -9.78 4.59
CA THR A 171 -30.01 -10.87 4.17
C THR A 171 -29.45 -12.26 4.48
N GLY A 172 -28.25 -12.34 5.06
CA GLY A 172 -27.57 -13.60 5.37
C GLY A 172 -26.75 -14.19 4.21
N LYS A 173 -26.67 -13.51 3.08
CA LYS A 173 -25.87 -13.94 1.92
C LYS A 173 -24.38 -13.69 2.15
N LEU A 174 -23.54 -14.65 1.79
CA LEU A 174 -22.09 -14.51 1.86
C LEU A 174 -21.58 -13.36 0.98
N ILE A 175 -20.72 -12.52 1.57
CA ILE A 175 -20.07 -11.41 0.88
C ILE A 175 -18.72 -11.88 0.35
N THR A 176 -18.47 -11.62 -0.94
CA THR A 176 -17.16 -11.79 -1.57
C THR A 176 -16.46 -10.44 -1.75
N SER A 177 -15.14 -10.46 -1.66
CA SER A 177 -14.28 -9.31 -1.97
C SER A 177 -13.44 -9.65 -3.19
N THR A 178 -13.46 -8.79 -4.19
CA THR A 178 -12.68 -8.92 -5.43
C THR A 178 -11.63 -7.82 -5.51
N LEU A 179 -10.52 -8.09 -6.19
CA LEU A 179 -9.55 -7.06 -6.56
C LEU A 179 -10.14 -6.18 -7.68
N ASN A 180 -10.22 -4.89 -7.44
CA ASN A 180 -10.55 -3.89 -8.46
C ASN A 180 -9.27 -3.25 -9.00
N GLU A 181 -8.71 -3.84 -10.05
CA GLU A 181 -7.49 -3.31 -10.68
C GLU A 181 -7.71 -1.99 -11.41
N SER A 182 -8.91 -1.76 -11.93
CA SER A 182 -9.21 -0.60 -12.77
C SER A 182 -8.92 0.71 -12.03
N ILE A 183 -9.44 0.86 -10.81
CA ILE A 183 -9.19 2.08 -10.05
C ILE A 183 -7.73 2.25 -9.66
N LEU A 184 -7.04 1.15 -9.33
CA LEU A 184 -5.60 1.20 -8.97
C LEU A 184 -4.74 1.58 -10.18
N LYS A 185 -5.06 1.09 -11.37
CA LYS A 185 -4.42 1.50 -12.63
C LYS A 185 -4.66 2.96 -12.95
N ASP A 186 -5.88 3.45 -12.74
CA ASP A 186 -6.25 4.85 -12.97
C ASP A 186 -5.53 5.79 -12.01
N ILE A 187 -5.43 5.42 -10.73
CA ILE A 187 -4.67 6.17 -9.72
C ILE A 187 -3.19 6.24 -10.10
N ALA A 188 -2.58 5.12 -10.45
CA ALA A 188 -1.17 5.07 -10.86
C ALA A 188 -0.92 5.88 -12.14
N GLY A 189 -1.77 5.74 -13.14
CA GLY A 189 -1.67 6.51 -14.38
C GLY A 189 -1.77 8.01 -14.15
N ALA A 190 -2.74 8.47 -13.35
CA ALA A 190 -2.87 9.88 -12.98
C ALA A 190 -1.67 10.39 -12.15
N GLY A 191 -1.05 9.51 -11.36
CA GLY A 191 0.10 9.79 -10.50
C GLY A 191 1.48 9.65 -11.17
N ASN A 192 1.55 9.55 -12.50
CA ASN A 192 2.80 9.29 -13.25
C ASN A 192 3.55 8.04 -12.79
N GLY A 193 2.84 7.07 -12.23
CA GLY A 193 3.38 5.83 -11.72
C GLY A 193 2.90 4.61 -12.50
N SER A 194 3.10 3.46 -11.90
CA SER A 194 2.75 2.16 -12.46
C SER A 194 1.94 1.33 -11.47
N TYR A 195 1.09 0.47 -12.00
CA TYR A 195 0.34 -0.53 -11.24
C TYR A 195 1.12 -1.84 -11.18
N PHE A 196 1.15 -2.47 -10.02
CA PHE A 196 1.74 -3.79 -9.77
C PHE A 196 0.71 -4.70 -9.12
N TRP A 197 0.85 -6.01 -9.32
CA TRP A 197 -0.04 -6.99 -8.72
C TRP A 197 0.73 -7.97 -7.85
N PHE A 198 0.42 -7.97 -6.55
CA PHE A 198 0.91 -8.98 -5.62
C PHE A 198 -0.01 -10.20 -5.68
N ASN A 199 0.41 -11.17 -6.47
CA ASN A 199 -0.20 -12.49 -6.58
C ASN A 199 0.76 -13.55 -6.06
N ASN A 200 0.52 -14.81 -6.40
CA ASN A 200 1.40 -15.90 -6.00
C ASN A 200 2.72 -16.01 -6.82
N ASN A 201 2.93 -15.12 -7.79
CA ASN A 201 4.16 -15.08 -8.58
C ASN A 201 5.22 -14.16 -7.94
N PRO A 202 6.51 -14.41 -8.18
CA PRO A 202 7.59 -13.52 -7.71
C PRO A 202 7.43 -12.08 -8.26
N VAL A 203 7.78 -11.10 -7.43
CA VAL A 203 7.72 -9.67 -7.76
C VAL A 203 9.12 -9.13 -8.02
N SER A 204 9.27 -8.26 -9.03
CA SER A 204 10.50 -7.49 -9.26
C SER A 204 10.45 -6.18 -8.50
N TYR A 205 11.26 -6.05 -7.45
CA TYR A 205 11.26 -4.89 -6.55
C TYR A 205 11.91 -3.64 -7.12
N THR A 206 12.76 -3.78 -8.13
CA THR A 206 13.52 -2.65 -8.70
C THR A 206 12.63 -1.59 -9.34
N HIS A 207 11.44 -1.97 -9.80
CA HIS A 207 10.48 -1.06 -10.44
C HIS A 207 9.55 -0.34 -9.47
N LEU A 208 9.43 -0.84 -8.22
CA LEU A 208 8.48 -0.30 -7.24
C LEU A 208 8.90 1.05 -6.66
N THR A 209 10.20 1.31 -6.56
CA THR A 209 10.75 2.47 -5.87
C THR A 209 11.57 3.41 -6.75
N LEU A 210 12.15 2.92 -7.85
CA LEU A 210 13.02 3.74 -8.69
C LEU A 210 12.21 4.56 -9.68
N PRO A 211 12.47 5.89 -9.78
CA PRO A 211 11.98 6.64 -10.92
C PRO A 211 12.59 6.02 -12.20
N THR A 212 11.76 5.59 -13.12
CA THR A 212 12.21 5.21 -14.46
C THR A 212 12.99 6.39 -15.02
N LYS A 213 14.24 6.15 -15.45
CA LYS A 213 14.99 7.15 -16.20
C LYS A 213 14.12 7.55 -17.40
N ALA A 214 13.84 8.85 -17.49
CA ALA A 214 13.31 9.44 -18.71
C ALA A 214 14.34 9.29 -19.83
#